data_eb3f5730f2b270d4359ff6aec6fd4e59
#
_entry.id   eb3f5730f2b270d4359ff6aec6fd4e59
#
_cell.length_a   1.000
_cell.length_b   1.000
_cell.length_c   1.000
_cell.angle_alpha   90.00
_cell.angle_beta   90.00
_cell.angle_gamma   90.00
#
_symmetry.space_group_name_H-M   'P 1'
#
loop_
_entity.id
_entity.type
_entity.pdbx_description
1 polymer ?
#
loop_
_entity_poly.entity_id
_entity_poly.type
_entity_poly.pdbx_seq_one_letter_code
_entity_poly.pdbx_strand_id
1 'polypeptide(L)'
;MAHLDLESLPIIGEQKVASLLKWQPLIDTTENALKEFSAGDVVQPVRQIVPVPGRNAIFAAMPAVGTAMAVKIVTLYHDNAGTALPTHQGVILVLDKDNGSPLALLDGRLITEMRTAAGSAAVARRLAPVSVDVVTIMGNGVQAGAHVDALAEVRKWKELRVWARNETKGRQFADRVGARFFQDAEAAVRDADIVACTTAAKEPILRGAWLKPGAVVTAVGWNTSDGRELDDDAMANTVIVESFDAARDQSGNVRGSNCEIFAEAGEIFSGLKSVPDGATVIYDSVGIAIMDVAAAKLVYDLWLPKQEGRRPDAPRKARK
;
A
#
# COMPACT_ATOMS: atom_id res chain seq x y z
N MET A 1 -31.15 11.73 -25.74
CA MET A 1 -30.43 11.09 -24.62
C MET A 1 -28.96 11.46 -24.81
N ALA A 2 -28.29 11.97 -23.77
CA ALA A 2 -26.86 12.18 -23.83
C ALA A 2 -26.19 10.81 -23.84
N HIS A 3 -25.38 10.53 -24.84
CA HIS A 3 -24.57 9.32 -24.89
C HIS A 3 -23.28 9.56 -24.13
N LEU A 4 -22.82 8.53 -23.42
CA LEU A 4 -21.50 8.51 -22.82
C LEU A 4 -20.46 8.50 -23.95
N ASP A 5 -19.67 9.56 -24.04
CA ASP A 5 -18.57 9.66 -25.00
C ASP A 5 -17.28 9.12 -24.37
N LEU A 6 -17.01 7.83 -24.58
CA LEU A 6 -15.80 7.19 -24.08
C LEU A 6 -14.53 7.63 -24.81
N GLU A 7 -14.66 8.19 -26.02
CA GLU A 7 -13.48 8.69 -26.79
C GLU A 7 -12.89 9.95 -26.14
N SER A 8 -13.71 10.70 -25.40
CA SER A 8 -13.27 11.88 -24.65
C SER A 8 -12.80 11.59 -23.23
N LEU A 9 -12.88 10.31 -22.76
CA LEU A 9 -12.46 9.94 -21.40
C LEU A 9 -10.96 10.14 -21.23
N PRO A 10 -10.51 10.98 -20.26
CA PRO A 10 -9.10 11.19 -20.01
C PRO A 10 -8.38 9.91 -19.60
N ILE A 11 -7.24 9.63 -20.24
CA ILE A 11 -6.32 8.56 -19.84
C ILE A 11 -5.08 9.19 -19.21
N ILE A 12 -4.86 8.92 -17.92
CA ILE A 12 -3.75 9.44 -17.14
C ILE A 12 -2.72 8.32 -16.94
N GLY A 13 -1.78 8.22 -17.86
CA GLY A 13 -0.74 7.19 -17.84
C GLY A 13 0.31 7.40 -16.76
N GLU A 14 1.15 6.38 -16.54
CA GLU A 14 2.14 6.28 -15.46
C GLU A 14 3.04 7.52 -15.34
N GLN A 15 3.61 8.02 -16.44
CA GLN A 15 4.48 9.20 -16.41
C GLN A 15 3.75 10.45 -15.87
N LYS A 16 2.46 10.59 -16.22
CA LYS A 16 1.65 11.69 -15.72
C LYS A 16 1.32 11.52 -14.25
N VAL A 17 0.96 10.30 -13.82
CA VAL A 17 0.78 9.97 -12.40
C VAL A 17 2.05 10.32 -11.61
N ALA A 18 3.22 9.88 -12.06
CA ALA A 18 4.51 10.17 -11.42
C ALA A 18 4.81 11.67 -11.29
N SER A 19 4.41 12.47 -12.29
CA SER A 19 4.61 13.92 -12.25
C SER A 19 3.74 14.64 -11.23
N LEU A 20 2.55 14.08 -10.93
CA LEU A 20 1.53 14.69 -10.07
C LEU A 20 1.59 14.16 -8.63
N LEU A 21 1.74 12.85 -8.46
CA LEU A 21 1.68 12.20 -7.17
C LEU A 21 2.98 12.42 -6.39
N LYS A 22 2.87 13.02 -5.20
CA LYS A 22 3.98 13.29 -4.29
C LYS A 22 3.73 12.61 -2.96
N TRP A 23 4.79 12.24 -2.26
CA TRP A 23 4.73 11.43 -1.06
C TRP A 23 3.90 12.07 0.06
N GLN A 24 4.21 13.31 0.48
CA GLN A 24 3.51 13.94 1.60
C GLN A 24 1.99 14.03 1.38
N PRO A 25 1.49 14.60 0.26
CA PRO A 25 0.05 14.61 0.00
C PRO A 25 -0.56 13.21 -0.08
N LEU A 26 0.18 12.21 -0.60
CA LEU A 26 -0.31 10.84 -0.69
C LEU A 26 -0.39 10.16 0.69
N ILE A 27 0.61 10.37 1.55
CA ILE A 27 0.62 9.85 2.93
C ILE A 27 -0.59 10.43 3.70
N ASP A 28 -0.84 11.74 3.59
CA ASP A 28 -1.97 12.40 4.24
C ASP A 28 -3.31 11.89 3.69
N THR A 29 -3.40 11.73 2.38
CA THR A 29 -4.60 11.19 1.71
C THR A 29 -4.86 9.75 2.12
N THR A 30 -3.82 8.92 2.21
CA THR A 30 -3.93 7.52 2.64
C THR A 30 -4.34 7.42 4.11
N GLU A 31 -3.76 8.23 4.98
CA GLU A 31 -4.15 8.30 6.40
C GLU A 31 -5.63 8.67 6.54
N ASN A 32 -6.11 9.69 5.81
CA ASN A 32 -7.50 10.11 5.84
C ASN A 32 -8.45 9.03 5.29
N ALA A 33 -8.09 8.36 4.20
CA ALA A 33 -8.87 7.26 3.63
C ALA A 33 -9.04 6.10 4.63
N LEU A 34 -8.00 5.77 5.40
CA LEU A 34 -8.08 4.75 6.43
C LEU A 34 -8.93 5.19 7.63
N LYS A 35 -8.89 6.49 8.00
CA LYS A 35 -9.81 7.05 9.03
C LYS A 35 -11.26 6.95 8.59
N GLU A 36 -11.59 7.34 7.35
CA GLU A 36 -12.94 7.23 6.80
C GLU A 36 -13.41 5.77 6.77
N PHE A 37 -12.52 4.84 6.39
CA PHE A 37 -12.84 3.42 6.39
C PHE A 37 -13.21 2.90 7.77
N SER A 38 -12.37 3.15 8.78
CA SER A 38 -12.62 2.69 10.15
C SER A 38 -13.77 3.42 10.85
N ALA A 39 -14.17 4.60 10.35
CA ALA A 39 -15.36 5.31 10.79
C ALA A 39 -16.67 4.71 10.21
N GLY A 40 -16.58 3.83 9.22
CA GLY A 40 -17.73 3.26 8.51
C GLY A 40 -18.28 4.14 7.38
N ASP A 41 -17.55 5.19 6.98
CA ASP A 41 -17.95 6.12 5.92
C ASP A 41 -17.59 5.60 4.51
N VAL A 42 -17.01 4.41 4.42
CA VAL A 42 -16.60 3.77 3.18
C VAL A 42 -17.35 2.47 2.96
N VAL A 43 -17.89 2.29 1.76
CA VAL A 43 -18.47 1.01 1.31
C VAL A 43 -17.51 0.37 0.32
N GLN A 44 -16.93 -0.74 0.71
CA GLN A 44 -16.11 -1.59 -0.17
C GLN A 44 -16.27 -3.06 0.21
N PRO A 45 -16.39 -3.99 -0.76
CA PRO A 45 -16.32 -5.42 -0.47
C PRO A 45 -14.86 -5.82 -0.20
N VAL A 46 -14.68 -6.95 0.49
CA VAL A 46 -13.39 -7.65 0.50
C VAL A 46 -13.05 -8.04 -0.94
N ARG A 47 -11.79 -7.84 -1.33
CA ARG A 47 -11.33 -8.08 -2.71
C ARG A 47 -11.62 -9.51 -3.14
N GLN A 48 -12.33 -9.66 -4.25
CA GLN A 48 -12.56 -10.94 -4.89
C GLN A 48 -11.38 -11.29 -5.80
N ILE A 49 -10.73 -12.41 -5.51
CA ILE A 49 -9.62 -12.92 -6.30
C ILE A 49 -10.14 -14.02 -7.23
N VAL A 50 -9.98 -13.81 -8.53
CA VAL A 50 -10.33 -14.77 -9.57
C VAL A 50 -9.04 -15.37 -10.13
N PRO A 51 -8.76 -16.67 -9.91
CA PRO A 51 -7.58 -17.31 -10.49
C PRO A 51 -7.72 -17.42 -12.00
N VAL A 52 -6.62 -17.25 -12.72
CA VAL A 52 -6.60 -17.40 -14.17
C VAL A 52 -6.28 -18.87 -14.53
N PRO A 53 -7.21 -19.62 -15.14
CA PRO A 53 -7.01 -21.04 -15.43
C PRO A 53 -5.75 -21.30 -16.27
N GLY A 54 -4.92 -22.25 -15.84
CA GLY A 54 -3.69 -22.63 -16.55
C GLY A 54 -2.53 -21.64 -16.47
N ARG A 55 -2.62 -20.63 -15.59
CA ARG A 55 -1.58 -19.64 -15.34
C ARG A 55 -1.32 -19.47 -13.85
N ASN A 56 -0.08 -19.15 -13.48
CA ASN A 56 0.23 -18.67 -12.13
C ASN A 56 -0.12 -17.19 -12.02
N ALA A 57 -1.43 -16.90 -12.05
CA ALA A 57 -1.93 -15.55 -12.17
C ALA A 57 -3.31 -15.40 -11.53
N ILE A 58 -3.62 -14.16 -11.14
CA ILE A 58 -4.93 -13.76 -10.65
C ILE A 58 -5.43 -12.50 -11.35
N PHE A 59 -6.74 -12.34 -11.36
CA PHE A 59 -7.46 -11.13 -11.71
C PHE A 59 -8.31 -10.70 -10.52
N ALA A 60 -8.36 -9.40 -10.22
CA ALA A 60 -9.22 -8.87 -9.17
C ALA A 60 -9.79 -7.51 -9.54
N ALA A 61 -11.02 -7.25 -9.08
CA ALA A 61 -11.66 -5.94 -9.10
C ALA A 61 -11.83 -5.45 -7.65
N MET A 62 -11.47 -4.19 -7.41
CA MET A 62 -11.46 -3.56 -6.09
C MET A 62 -12.24 -2.25 -6.12
N PRO A 63 -13.58 -2.30 -6.06
CA PRO A 63 -14.40 -1.09 -5.99
C PRO A 63 -14.42 -0.52 -4.57
N ALA A 64 -14.55 0.82 -4.46
CA ALA A 64 -14.89 1.48 -3.21
C ALA A 64 -15.65 2.78 -3.47
N VAL A 65 -16.52 3.12 -2.53
CA VAL A 65 -17.27 4.36 -2.46
C VAL A 65 -17.07 4.96 -1.07
N GLY A 66 -16.51 6.15 -1.02
CA GLY A 66 -16.29 6.99 0.17
C GLY A 66 -16.42 8.45 -0.22
N THR A 67 -15.44 9.28 0.10
CA THR A 67 -15.33 10.66 -0.44
C THR A 67 -15.16 10.67 -1.96
N ALA A 68 -14.64 9.59 -2.55
CA ALA A 68 -14.57 9.35 -3.97
C ALA A 68 -15.18 7.98 -4.34
N MET A 69 -15.45 7.77 -5.61
CA MET A 69 -15.90 6.50 -6.15
C MET A 69 -14.97 6.05 -7.30
N ALA A 70 -14.47 4.83 -7.20
CA ALA A 70 -13.64 4.24 -8.25
C ALA A 70 -13.62 2.72 -8.16
N VAL A 71 -13.09 2.09 -9.21
CA VAL A 71 -12.73 0.67 -9.21
C VAL A 71 -11.31 0.49 -9.73
N LYS A 72 -10.47 -0.21 -8.98
CA LYS A 72 -9.20 -0.73 -9.49
C LYS A 72 -9.41 -2.12 -10.08
N ILE A 73 -8.97 -2.30 -11.31
CA ILE A 73 -8.84 -3.60 -11.95
C ILE A 73 -7.37 -3.96 -11.96
N VAL A 74 -7.01 -5.12 -11.43
CA VAL A 74 -5.62 -5.53 -11.26
C VAL A 74 -5.44 -6.98 -11.68
N THR A 75 -4.29 -7.26 -12.31
CA THR A 75 -3.81 -8.60 -12.58
C THR A 75 -2.44 -8.80 -11.96
N LEU A 76 -2.21 -10.00 -11.43
CA LEU A 76 -0.92 -10.42 -10.92
C LEU A 76 -0.51 -11.68 -11.69
N TYR A 77 0.51 -11.56 -12.52
CA TYR A 77 1.05 -12.63 -13.36
C TYR A 77 2.47 -12.95 -12.90
N HIS A 78 2.62 -13.97 -12.06
CA HIS A 78 3.93 -14.38 -11.55
C HIS A 78 4.85 -14.88 -12.67
N ASP A 79 4.27 -15.44 -13.75
CA ASP A 79 4.99 -15.93 -14.93
C ASP A 79 5.68 -14.80 -15.72
N ASN A 80 5.33 -13.55 -15.50
CA ASN A 80 6.00 -12.40 -16.12
C ASN A 80 7.37 -12.10 -15.47
N ALA A 81 7.70 -12.74 -14.35
CA ALA A 81 8.98 -12.49 -13.68
C ALA A 81 10.16 -12.82 -14.59
N GLY A 82 11.04 -11.83 -14.82
CA GLY A 82 12.18 -11.96 -15.73
C GLY A 82 11.88 -11.72 -17.21
N THR A 83 10.64 -11.32 -17.55
CA THR A 83 10.26 -10.87 -18.90
C THR A 83 10.21 -9.34 -18.99
N ALA A 84 9.84 -8.79 -20.15
CA ALA A 84 9.62 -7.36 -20.34
C ALA A 84 8.28 -6.86 -19.73
N LEU A 85 7.37 -7.75 -19.33
CA LEU A 85 6.07 -7.39 -18.78
C LEU A 85 6.16 -7.33 -17.24
N PRO A 86 5.49 -6.33 -16.60
CA PRO A 86 5.38 -6.30 -15.15
C PRO A 86 4.59 -7.50 -14.62
N THR A 87 4.96 -8.00 -13.45
CA THR A 87 4.17 -9.03 -12.75
C THR A 87 2.86 -8.49 -12.21
N HIS A 88 2.83 -7.22 -11.84
CA HIS A 88 1.64 -6.51 -11.37
C HIS A 88 1.25 -5.44 -12.40
N GLN A 89 0.01 -5.50 -12.88
CA GLN A 89 -0.56 -4.55 -13.84
C GLN A 89 -1.96 -4.17 -13.38
N GLY A 90 -2.37 -2.93 -13.63
CA GLY A 90 -3.70 -2.49 -13.25
C GLY A 90 -4.06 -1.11 -13.76
N VAL A 91 -5.36 -0.86 -13.78
CA VAL A 91 -5.95 0.44 -14.11
C VAL A 91 -6.98 0.82 -13.04
N ILE A 92 -7.21 2.12 -12.87
CA ILE A 92 -8.24 2.63 -11.96
C ILE A 92 -9.18 3.52 -12.75
N LEU A 93 -10.46 3.15 -12.78
CA LEU A 93 -11.53 3.96 -13.33
C LEU A 93 -12.14 4.79 -12.20
N VAL A 94 -11.97 6.11 -12.27
CA VAL A 94 -12.58 7.08 -11.35
C VAL A 94 -13.94 7.50 -11.91
N LEU A 95 -14.94 7.53 -11.04
CA LEU A 95 -16.32 7.83 -11.37
C LEU A 95 -16.80 9.04 -10.55
N ASP A 96 -17.70 9.82 -11.11
CA ASP A 96 -18.43 10.85 -10.40
C ASP A 96 -19.44 10.20 -9.45
N LYS A 97 -19.28 10.46 -8.15
CA LYS A 97 -20.12 9.87 -7.11
C LYS A 97 -21.56 10.33 -7.17
N ASP A 98 -21.82 11.52 -7.70
CA ASP A 98 -23.16 12.13 -7.68
C ASP A 98 -24.03 11.68 -8.86
N ASN A 99 -23.43 11.30 -9.99
CA ASN A 99 -24.16 10.95 -11.19
C ASN A 99 -23.68 9.67 -11.91
N GLY A 100 -22.58 9.05 -11.44
CA GLY A 100 -22.03 7.81 -11.98
C GLY A 100 -21.22 7.95 -13.27
N SER A 101 -21.00 9.16 -13.77
CA SER A 101 -20.24 9.37 -15.01
C SER A 101 -18.76 8.99 -14.83
N PRO A 102 -18.11 8.33 -15.81
CA PRO A 102 -16.68 8.11 -15.77
C PRO A 102 -15.93 9.45 -15.93
N LEU A 103 -14.93 9.65 -15.06
CA LEU A 103 -14.14 10.87 -14.99
C LEU A 103 -12.77 10.72 -15.62
N ALA A 104 -12.10 9.60 -15.37
CA ALA A 104 -10.78 9.31 -15.92
C ALA A 104 -10.41 7.83 -15.75
N LEU A 105 -9.56 7.33 -16.63
CA LEU A 105 -8.86 6.06 -16.48
C LEU A 105 -7.38 6.35 -16.15
N LEU A 106 -6.89 5.80 -15.03
CA LEU A 106 -5.54 6.05 -14.52
C LEU A 106 -4.69 4.78 -14.55
N ASP A 107 -3.36 4.95 -14.68
CA ASP A 107 -2.42 3.88 -14.39
C ASP A 107 -2.56 3.44 -12.93
N GLY A 108 -2.84 2.16 -12.72
CA GLY A 108 -3.04 1.59 -11.39
C GLY A 108 -1.76 0.97 -10.80
N ARG A 109 -0.73 0.72 -11.61
CA ARG A 109 0.52 0.08 -11.16
C ARG A 109 1.30 1.00 -10.22
N LEU A 110 1.63 2.22 -10.68
CA LEU A 110 2.37 3.18 -9.87
C LEU A 110 1.56 3.67 -8.67
N ILE A 111 0.25 3.88 -8.84
CA ILE A 111 -0.63 4.22 -7.71
C ILE A 111 -0.58 3.13 -6.65
N THR A 112 -0.71 1.85 -7.02
CA THR A 112 -0.62 0.72 -6.06
C THR A 112 0.73 0.67 -5.37
N GLU A 113 1.83 0.87 -6.10
CA GLU A 113 3.18 0.93 -5.55
C GLU A 113 3.28 2.00 -4.46
N MET A 114 2.92 3.23 -4.80
CA MET A 114 3.10 4.38 -3.92
C MET A 114 2.10 4.38 -2.74
N ARG A 115 0.80 4.05 -2.95
CA ARG A 115 -0.19 4.07 -1.85
C ARG A 115 0.09 2.99 -0.79
N THR A 116 0.73 1.88 -1.18
CA THR A 116 1.12 0.82 -0.23
C THR A 116 2.21 1.32 0.69
N ALA A 117 3.27 1.91 0.14
CA ALA A 117 4.34 2.50 0.92
C ALA A 117 3.86 3.72 1.74
N ALA A 118 2.90 4.50 1.22
CA ALA A 118 2.29 5.61 1.93
C ALA A 118 1.53 5.15 3.19
N GLY A 119 0.83 4.00 3.15
CA GLY A 119 0.19 3.39 4.33
C GLY A 119 1.22 3.03 5.41
N SER A 120 2.30 2.37 5.02
CA SER A 120 3.43 2.06 5.92
C SER A 120 4.06 3.32 6.51
N ALA A 121 4.26 4.36 5.69
CA ALA A 121 4.83 5.64 6.14
C ALA A 121 3.86 6.38 7.09
N ALA A 122 2.55 6.34 6.87
CA ALA A 122 1.56 6.92 7.78
C ALA A 122 1.63 6.25 9.16
N VAL A 123 1.72 4.92 9.20
CA VAL A 123 1.90 4.16 10.44
C VAL A 123 3.23 4.51 11.11
N ALA A 124 4.34 4.52 10.38
CA ALA A 124 5.64 4.90 10.91
C ALA A 124 5.66 6.35 11.42
N ARG A 125 5.02 7.28 10.74
CA ARG A 125 4.85 8.67 11.17
C ARG A 125 4.16 8.78 12.52
N ARG A 126 3.17 7.93 12.75
CA ARG A 126 2.33 7.96 13.95
C ARG A 126 2.95 7.21 15.13
N LEU A 127 3.59 6.06 14.88
CA LEU A 127 3.93 5.09 15.92
C LEU A 127 5.43 4.85 16.10
N ALA A 128 6.27 5.11 15.09
CA ALA A 128 7.70 4.95 15.24
C ALA A 128 8.29 6.08 16.12
N PRO A 129 9.39 5.82 16.82
CA PRO A 129 10.09 6.83 17.60
C PRO A 129 10.38 8.10 16.77
N VAL A 130 10.40 9.27 17.43
CA VAL A 130 10.77 10.53 16.77
C VAL A 130 12.21 10.47 16.26
N SER A 131 13.12 9.92 17.07
CA SER A 131 14.51 9.66 16.68
C SER A 131 14.63 8.20 16.25
N VAL A 132 14.94 7.99 14.98
CA VAL A 132 15.16 6.67 14.38
C VAL A 132 16.66 6.50 14.11
N ASP A 133 17.26 5.48 14.66
CA ASP A 133 18.65 5.15 14.41
C ASP A 133 18.79 4.22 13.21
N VAL A 134 17.98 3.17 13.17
CA VAL A 134 18.08 2.11 12.17
C VAL A 134 16.74 1.85 11.50
N VAL A 135 16.73 1.87 10.17
CA VAL A 135 15.65 1.36 9.32
C VAL A 135 16.14 0.14 8.56
N THR A 136 15.36 -0.93 8.58
CA THR A 136 15.68 -2.15 7.82
C THR A 136 14.60 -2.43 6.78
N ILE A 137 15.03 -2.63 5.53
CA ILE A 137 14.17 -3.08 4.44
C ILE A 137 14.47 -4.55 4.15
N MET A 138 13.47 -5.40 4.30
CA MET A 138 13.53 -6.81 3.94
C MET A 138 12.89 -7.01 2.57
N GLY A 139 13.72 -7.14 1.54
CA GLY A 139 13.33 -7.20 0.14
C GLY A 139 14.14 -6.26 -0.74
N ASN A 140 14.02 -6.42 -2.06
CA ASN A 140 14.74 -5.61 -3.05
C ASN A 140 13.91 -5.34 -4.32
N GLY A 141 12.59 -5.53 -4.20
CA GLY A 141 11.62 -5.30 -5.27
C GLY A 141 11.15 -3.85 -5.36
N VAL A 142 10.10 -3.66 -6.16
CA VAL A 142 9.45 -2.35 -6.37
C VAL A 142 8.96 -1.76 -5.04
N GLN A 143 8.30 -2.57 -4.21
CA GLN A 143 7.82 -2.12 -2.89
C GLN A 143 8.98 -1.72 -1.95
N ALA A 144 10.11 -2.42 -2.00
CA ALA A 144 11.27 -2.05 -1.19
C ALA A 144 11.75 -0.61 -1.49
N GLY A 145 11.84 -0.25 -2.77
CA GLY A 145 12.21 1.10 -3.20
C GLY A 145 11.21 2.15 -2.73
N ALA A 146 9.93 1.91 -2.99
CA ALA A 146 8.85 2.81 -2.59
C ALA A 146 8.80 3.03 -1.06
N HIS A 147 9.10 1.99 -0.25
CA HIS A 147 9.16 2.12 1.20
C HIS A 147 10.35 2.95 1.67
N VAL A 148 11.52 2.84 1.04
CA VAL A 148 12.66 3.73 1.34
C VAL A 148 12.25 5.18 1.13
N ASP A 149 11.66 5.49 -0.04
CA ASP A 149 11.28 6.85 -0.39
C ASP A 149 10.18 7.39 0.55
N ALA A 150 9.13 6.61 0.80
CA ALA A 150 8.01 7.03 1.65
C ALA A 150 8.41 7.22 3.13
N LEU A 151 9.22 6.31 3.67
CA LEU A 151 9.71 6.41 5.04
C LEU A 151 10.66 7.60 5.22
N ALA A 152 11.46 7.96 4.21
CA ALA A 152 12.34 9.13 4.24
C ALA A 152 11.60 10.46 4.36
N GLU A 153 10.33 10.51 3.94
CA GLU A 153 9.47 11.69 4.09
C GLU A 153 8.99 11.91 5.54
N VAL A 154 8.93 10.85 6.33
CA VAL A 154 8.34 10.90 7.68
C VAL A 154 9.36 10.72 8.80
N ARG A 155 10.50 10.12 8.52
CA ARG A 155 11.58 9.90 9.50
C ARG A 155 12.94 10.12 8.86
N LYS A 156 13.89 10.61 9.68
CA LYS A 156 15.32 10.58 9.37
C LYS A 156 15.93 9.48 10.19
N TRP A 157 16.91 8.80 9.64
CA TRP A 157 17.65 7.71 10.28
C TRP A 157 19.15 7.88 10.15
N LYS A 158 19.90 7.16 10.99
CA LYS A 158 21.38 7.15 10.92
C LYS A 158 21.89 6.06 9.98
N GLU A 159 21.22 4.90 9.96
CA GLU A 159 21.60 3.75 9.15
C GLU A 159 20.37 3.17 8.44
N LEU A 160 20.49 2.94 7.12
CA LEU A 160 19.56 2.17 6.33
C LEU A 160 20.18 0.82 6.02
N ARG A 161 19.44 -0.25 6.34
CA ARG A 161 19.86 -1.64 6.12
C ARG A 161 18.97 -2.31 5.12
N VAL A 162 19.56 -3.20 4.32
CA VAL A 162 18.84 -4.04 3.37
C VAL A 162 19.22 -5.48 3.58
N TRP A 163 18.21 -6.33 3.63
CA TRP A 163 18.34 -7.77 3.48
C TRP A 163 17.53 -8.26 2.31
N ALA A 164 18.06 -9.22 1.54
CA ALA A 164 17.33 -9.88 0.48
C ALA A 164 17.85 -11.30 0.26
N ARG A 165 16.95 -12.23 -0.08
CA ARG A 165 17.29 -13.64 -0.35
C ARG A 165 18.33 -13.81 -1.47
N ASN A 166 18.26 -13.00 -2.52
CA ASN A 166 19.26 -12.98 -3.58
C ASN A 166 20.31 -11.91 -3.26
N GLU A 167 21.50 -12.35 -2.86
CA GLU A 167 22.58 -11.48 -2.43
C GLU A 167 22.99 -10.46 -3.52
N THR A 168 23.18 -10.90 -4.75
CA THR A 168 23.63 -10.01 -5.84
C THR A 168 22.63 -8.89 -6.08
N LYS A 169 21.34 -9.22 -6.22
CA LYS A 169 20.28 -8.22 -6.41
C LYS A 169 20.09 -7.36 -5.16
N GLY A 170 20.26 -7.95 -3.97
CA GLY A 170 20.18 -7.22 -2.70
C GLY A 170 21.28 -6.17 -2.57
N ARG A 171 22.54 -6.49 -2.90
CA ARG A 171 23.66 -5.54 -2.92
C ARG A 171 23.43 -4.41 -3.92
N GLN A 172 23.01 -4.75 -5.16
CA GLN A 172 22.69 -3.75 -6.18
C GLN A 172 21.58 -2.79 -5.73
N PHE A 173 20.56 -3.33 -5.04
CA PHE A 173 19.49 -2.50 -4.48
C PHE A 173 20.01 -1.61 -3.34
N ALA A 174 20.78 -2.16 -2.41
CA ALA A 174 21.37 -1.41 -1.29
C ALA A 174 22.25 -0.26 -1.79
N ASP A 175 23.12 -0.51 -2.77
CA ASP A 175 23.96 0.52 -3.39
C ASP A 175 23.12 1.64 -4.01
N ARG A 176 22.03 1.29 -4.70
CA ARG A 176 21.13 2.27 -5.34
C ARG A 176 20.44 3.21 -4.35
N VAL A 177 20.07 2.68 -3.17
CA VAL A 177 19.36 3.45 -2.14
C VAL A 177 20.27 3.99 -1.03
N GLY A 178 21.58 3.82 -1.15
CA GLY A 178 22.55 4.28 -0.13
C GLY A 178 22.45 3.49 1.19
N ALA A 179 22.13 2.20 1.13
CA ALA A 179 21.95 1.34 2.27
C ALA A 179 23.14 0.37 2.47
N ARG A 180 23.28 -0.14 3.68
CA ARG A 180 24.18 -1.26 3.96
C ARG A 180 23.46 -2.58 3.73
N PHE A 181 24.05 -3.45 2.90
CA PHE A 181 23.53 -4.79 2.68
C PHE A 181 23.96 -5.76 3.79
N PHE A 182 23.03 -6.58 4.25
CA PHE A 182 23.26 -7.66 5.21
C PHE A 182 22.89 -8.99 4.57
N GLN A 183 23.77 -9.98 4.68
CA GLN A 183 23.48 -11.35 4.21
C GLN A 183 22.65 -12.13 5.23
N ASP A 184 22.87 -11.86 6.51
CA ASP A 184 22.13 -12.45 7.62
C ASP A 184 20.93 -11.59 7.97
N ALA A 185 19.73 -12.19 8.01
CA ALA A 185 18.47 -11.50 8.26
C ALA A 185 18.38 -11.00 9.71
N GLU A 186 18.85 -11.79 10.67
CA GLU A 186 18.86 -11.38 12.08
C GLU A 186 19.74 -10.16 12.28
N ALA A 187 20.94 -10.17 11.75
CA ALA A 187 21.86 -9.04 11.86
C ALA A 187 21.30 -7.76 11.20
N ALA A 188 20.50 -7.90 10.14
CA ALA A 188 19.84 -6.76 9.52
C ALA A 188 18.77 -6.15 10.42
N VAL A 189 18.01 -6.97 11.15
CA VAL A 189 16.85 -6.59 11.96
C VAL A 189 17.21 -6.13 13.36
N ARG A 190 18.27 -6.70 13.97
CA ARG A 190 18.69 -6.35 15.32
C ARG A 190 18.86 -4.84 15.49
N ASP A 191 18.28 -4.31 16.56
CA ASP A 191 18.28 -2.88 16.93
C ASP A 191 17.56 -1.94 15.95
N ALA A 192 16.83 -2.46 14.94
CA ALA A 192 16.05 -1.63 14.03
C ALA A 192 14.84 -0.99 14.73
N ASP A 193 14.64 0.30 14.51
CA ASP A 193 13.46 1.05 14.96
C ASP A 193 12.26 0.80 14.04
N ILE A 194 12.55 0.66 12.75
CA ILE A 194 11.55 0.39 11.71
C ILE A 194 12.04 -0.77 10.85
N VAL A 195 11.17 -1.76 10.62
CA VAL A 195 11.43 -2.86 9.69
C VAL A 195 10.31 -2.92 8.66
N ALA A 196 10.63 -2.84 7.37
CA ALA A 196 9.66 -3.00 6.28
C ALA A 196 9.88 -4.34 5.56
N CYS A 197 8.94 -5.28 5.71
CA CYS A 197 8.89 -6.54 5.00
C CYS A 197 8.13 -6.36 3.68
N THR A 198 8.80 -6.57 2.56
CA THR A 198 8.28 -6.27 1.21
C THR A 198 8.57 -7.41 0.23
N THR A 199 8.51 -8.65 0.72
CA THR A 199 8.92 -9.83 -0.05
C THR A 199 7.73 -10.67 -0.49
N ALA A 200 7.95 -11.54 -1.46
CA ALA A 200 7.03 -12.63 -1.82
C ALA A 200 7.44 -13.94 -1.13
N ALA A 201 7.81 -13.87 0.15
CA ALA A 201 8.22 -15.04 0.92
C ALA A 201 7.02 -15.92 1.26
N LYS A 202 7.18 -17.23 1.13
CA LYS A 202 6.16 -18.20 1.55
C LYS A 202 6.35 -18.67 2.98
N GLU A 203 7.59 -18.59 3.47
CA GLU A 203 7.99 -18.94 4.83
C GLU A 203 8.48 -17.66 5.54
N PRO A 204 8.31 -17.57 6.88
CA PRO A 204 8.71 -16.41 7.64
C PRO A 204 10.18 -16.02 7.43
N ILE A 205 10.40 -14.77 7.11
CA ILE A 205 11.73 -14.16 6.94
C ILE A 205 12.08 -13.23 8.10
N LEU A 206 11.11 -12.82 8.89
CA LEU A 206 11.27 -12.02 10.09
C LEU A 206 10.82 -12.83 11.31
N ARG A 207 11.66 -12.89 12.33
CA ARG A 207 11.35 -13.53 13.61
C ARG A 207 11.15 -12.49 14.70
N GLY A 208 10.12 -12.69 15.52
CA GLY A 208 9.83 -11.81 16.65
C GLY A 208 10.97 -11.68 17.64
N ALA A 209 11.72 -12.74 17.87
CA ALA A 209 12.91 -12.77 18.74
C ALA A 209 14.04 -11.82 18.30
N TRP A 210 14.02 -11.31 17.08
CA TRP A 210 15.00 -10.36 16.57
C TRP A 210 14.61 -8.89 16.81
N LEU A 211 13.33 -8.65 17.07
CA LEU A 211 12.79 -7.28 17.23
C LEU A 211 13.22 -6.69 18.57
N LYS A 212 13.58 -5.44 18.56
CA LYS A 212 13.74 -4.68 19.80
C LYS A 212 12.40 -4.20 20.31
N PRO A 213 12.23 -4.03 21.64
CA PRO A 213 11.03 -3.42 22.20
C PRO A 213 10.74 -2.03 21.57
N GLY A 214 9.50 -1.77 21.23
CA GLY A 214 9.08 -0.50 20.62
C GLY A 214 9.37 -0.35 19.13
N ALA A 215 9.85 -1.40 18.46
CA ALA A 215 10.02 -1.38 17.00
C ALA A 215 8.67 -1.32 16.28
N VAL A 216 8.66 -0.66 15.12
CA VAL A 216 7.52 -0.67 14.19
C VAL A 216 7.86 -1.52 12.98
N VAL A 217 7.08 -2.57 12.75
CA VAL A 217 7.21 -3.46 11.59
C VAL A 217 6.05 -3.18 10.64
N THR A 218 6.33 -3.05 9.34
CA THR A 218 5.32 -3.02 8.29
C THR A 218 5.51 -4.21 7.37
N ALA A 219 4.49 -5.05 7.21
CA ALA A 219 4.52 -6.24 6.38
C ALA A 219 3.50 -6.10 5.26
N VAL A 220 3.97 -5.95 4.03
CA VAL A 220 3.14 -5.66 2.86
C VAL A 220 3.38 -6.63 1.70
N GLY A 221 4.30 -7.57 1.86
CA GLY A 221 4.83 -8.34 0.74
C GLY A 221 3.90 -9.45 0.27
N TRP A 222 3.63 -10.41 1.11
CA TRP A 222 2.76 -11.54 0.79
C TRP A 222 1.40 -11.38 1.43
N ASN A 223 0.40 -11.12 0.61
CA ASN A 223 -0.98 -10.89 1.04
C ASN A 223 -1.95 -11.94 0.51
N THR A 224 -1.51 -13.19 0.48
CA THR A 224 -2.34 -14.36 0.18
C THR A 224 -2.22 -15.39 1.29
N SER A 225 -3.20 -16.28 1.41
CA SER A 225 -3.30 -17.24 2.52
C SER A 225 -2.29 -18.40 2.46
N ASP A 226 -1.47 -18.50 1.41
CA ASP A 226 -0.54 -19.60 1.17
C ASP A 226 0.93 -19.27 1.45
N GLY A 227 1.20 -18.15 2.13
CA GLY A 227 2.53 -17.75 2.55
C GLY A 227 2.51 -16.61 3.54
N ARG A 228 3.61 -16.37 4.25
CA ARG A 228 3.74 -15.29 5.23
C ARG A 228 5.19 -14.82 5.38
N GLU A 229 5.36 -13.56 5.79
CA GLU A 229 6.67 -12.96 6.05
C GLU A 229 7.09 -13.04 7.51
N LEU A 230 6.14 -13.10 8.44
CA LEU A 230 6.35 -12.99 9.89
C LEU A 230 6.06 -14.32 10.60
N ASP A 231 6.86 -14.68 11.60
CA ASP A 231 6.60 -15.84 12.45
C ASP A 231 5.57 -15.54 13.55
N ASP A 232 5.22 -16.54 14.35
CA ASP A 232 4.21 -16.43 15.39
C ASP A 232 4.66 -15.48 16.51
N ASP A 233 5.95 -15.47 16.85
CA ASP A 233 6.50 -14.57 17.88
C ASP A 233 6.42 -13.11 17.45
N ALA A 234 6.63 -12.81 16.15
CA ALA A 234 6.42 -11.47 15.62
C ALA A 234 4.94 -11.08 15.69
N MET A 235 4.05 -11.99 15.28
CA MET A 235 2.61 -11.74 15.26
C MET A 235 1.96 -11.75 16.68
N ALA A 236 2.68 -12.16 17.71
CA ALA A 236 2.24 -12.04 19.13
C ALA A 236 2.34 -10.61 19.69
N ASN A 237 2.90 -9.66 18.94
CA ASN A 237 2.98 -8.25 19.31
C ASN A 237 1.66 -7.50 19.00
N THR A 238 1.66 -6.17 19.12
CA THR A 238 0.46 -5.36 18.84
C THR A 238 0.21 -5.26 17.33
N VAL A 239 -0.73 -6.07 16.83
CA VAL A 239 -1.04 -6.16 15.40
C VAL A 239 -2.11 -5.13 15.03
N ILE A 240 -1.82 -4.27 14.06
CA ILE A 240 -2.77 -3.35 13.41
C ILE A 240 -2.86 -3.66 11.92
N VAL A 241 -4.04 -3.43 11.34
CA VAL A 241 -4.36 -3.75 9.94
C VAL A 241 -5.10 -2.59 9.29
N GLU A 242 -5.32 -2.62 7.96
CA GLU A 242 -6.23 -1.65 7.33
C GLU A 242 -7.70 -2.01 7.58
N SER A 243 -8.03 -3.30 7.57
CA SER A 243 -9.38 -3.83 7.69
C SER A 243 -9.34 -5.18 8.38
N PHE A 244 -10.13 -5.34 9.44
CA PHE A 244 -10.26 -6.63 10.14
C PHE A 244 -10.67 -7.76 9.20
N ASP A 245 -11.69 -7.52 8.35
CA ASP A 245 -12.23 -8.54 7.46
C ASP A 245 -11.24 -8.91 6.36
N ALA A 246 -10.60 -7.91 5.73
CA ALA A 246 -9.62 -8.16 4.69
C ALA A 246 -8.37 -8.90 5.22
N ALA A 247 -7.89 -8.55 6.40
CA ALA A 247 -6.74 -9.22 7.02
C ALA A 247 -7.06 -10.67 7.39
N ARG A 248 -8.22 -10.92 8.02
CA ARG A 248 -8.67 -12.27 8.36
C ARG A 248 -8.89 -13.16 7.15
N ASP A 249 -9.35 -12.60 6.03
CA ASP A 249 -9.59 -13.35 4.80
C ASP A 249 -8.30 -13.59 3.99
N GLN A 250 -7.41 -12.60 3.91
CA GLN A 250 -6.33 -12.58 2.92
C GLN A 250 -4.92 -12.65 3.49
N SER A 251 -4.67 -12.14 4.72
CA SER A 251 -3.31 -12.13 5.25
C SER A 251 -2.82 -13.51 5.65
N GLY A 252 -1.73 -13.96 5.06
CA GLY A 252 -1.02 -15.15 5.49
C GLY A 252 -0.39 -15.01 6.87
N ASN A 253 0.05 -13.81 7.26
CA ASN A 253 0.57 -13.52 8.59
C ASN A 253 -0.51 -13.72 9.68
N VAL A 254 -1.67 -13.08 9.50
CA VAL A 254 -2.79 -13.18 10.45
C VAL A 254 -3.36 -14.60 10.51
N ARG A 255 -3.62 -15.21 9.36
CA ARG A 255 -4.23 -16.56 9.30
C ARG A 255 -3.28 -17.65 9.79
N GLY A 256 -1.99 -17.52 9.47
CA GLY A 256 -0.99 -18.53 9.84
C GLY A 256 -0.64 -18.51 11.31
N SER A 257 -0.67 -17.35 11.96
CA SER A 257 -0.37 -17.20 13.39
C SER A 257 -1.61 -17.29 14.29
N ASN A 258 -2.81 -17.10 13.71
CA ASN A 258 -4.06 -16.98 14.47
C ASN A 258 -3.98 -15.89 15.57
N CYS A 259 -3.28 -14.79 15.27
CA CYS A 259 -3.07 -13.70 16.21
C CYS A 259 -4.34 -12.89 16.47
N GLU A 260 -4.38 -12.22 17.60
CA GLU A 260 -5.37 -11.18 17.86
C GLU A 260 -4.99 -9.89 17.10
N ILE A 261 -5.94 -9.31 16.36
CA ILE A 261 -5.79 -8.01 15.74
C ILE A 261 -6.25 -6.95 16.74
N PHE A 262 -5.32 -6.07 17.15
CA PHE A 262 -5.59 -5.03 18.14
C PHE A 262 -6.52 -3.93 17.59
N ALA A 263 -6.23 -3.43 16.39
CA ALA A 263 -6.96 -2.30 15.82
C ALA A 263 -6.87 -2.24 14.29
N GLU A 264 -7.79 -1.49 13.69
CA GLU A 264 -7.58 -0.92 12.36
C GLU A 264 -6.71 0.34 12.46
N ALA A 265 -5.87 0.58 11.44
CA ALA A 265 -4.99 1.75 11.39
C ALA A 265 -5.77 3.07 11.47
N GLY A 266 -6.97 3.13 10.87
CA GLY A 266 -7.84 4.29 10.95
C GLY A 266 -8.32 4.62 12.37
N GLU A 267 -8.53 3.62 13.23
CA GLU A 267 -8.88 3.82 14.64
C GLU A 267 -7.71 4.48 15.41
N ILE A 268 -6.46 4.05 15.10
CA ILE A 268 -5.25 4.65 15.66
C ILE A 268 -5.06 6.09 15.18
N PHE A 269 -5.24 6.32 13.88
CA PHE A 269 -5.06 7.65 13.29
C PHE A 269 -6.11 8.67 13.78
N SER A 270 -7.32 8.18 14.05
CA SER A 270 -8.42 9.01 14.62
C SER A 270 -8.31 9.21 16.13
N GLY A 271 -7.39 8.50 16.80
CA GLY A 271 -7.27 8.55 18.27
C GLY A 271 -8.36 7.78 19.02
N LEU A 272 -9.16 6.96 18.32
CA LEU A 272 -10.17 6.09 18.95
C LEU A 272 -9.52 4.95 19.74
N LYS A 273 -8.37 4.49 19.30
CA LYS A 273 -7.51 3.53 20.02
C LYS A 273 -6.09 4.07 20.12
N SER A 274 -5.41 3.72 21.18
CA SER A 274 -3.99 4.04 21.39
C SER A 274 -3.20 2.77 21.58
N VAL A 275 -2.07 2.67 20.89
CA VAL A 275 -1.12 1.58 21.10
C VAL A 275 -0.50 1.76 22.51
N PRO A 276 -0.30 0.67 23.29
CA PRO A 276 0.37 0.74 24.59
C PRO A 276 1.78 1.34 24.46
N ASP A 277 2.19 2.12 25.45
CA ASP A 277 3.51 2.77 25.46
C ASP A 277 4.63 1.72 25.40
N GLY A 278 5.57 1.93 24.51
CA GLY A 278 6.71 1.03 24.30
C GLY A 278 6.38 -0.31 23.62
N ALA A 279 5.14 -0.50 23.17
CA ALA A 279 4.78 -1.72 22.45
C ALA A 279 5.48 -1.82 21.10
N THR A 280 5.92 -3.01 20.76
CA THR A 280 6.30 -3.37 19.40
C THR A 280 5.03 -3.50 18.56
N VAL A 281 5.00 -2.82 17.41
CA VAL A 281 3.83 -2.75 16.53
C VAL A 281 4.09 -3.48 15.24
N ILE A 282 3.14 -4.30 14.83
CA ILE A 282 3.10 -4.94 13.52
C ILE A 282 1.95 -4.33 12.72
N TYR A 283 2.26 -3.63 11.64
CA TYR A 283 1.27 -3.24 10.65
C TYR A 283 1.26 -4.25 9.52
N ASP A 284 0.23 -5.09 9.50
CA ASP A 284 0.05 -6.11 8.48
C ASP A 284 -0.93 -5.60 7.41
N SER A 285 -0.43 -5.44 6.19
CA SER A 285 -1.12 -4.76 5.10
C SER A 285 -1.41 -5.70 3.95
N VAL A 286 -2.68 -5.92 3.66
CA VAL A 286 -3.15 -6.64 2.46
C VAL A 286 -3.57 -5.69 1.34
N GLY A 287 -3.69 -4.40 1.65
CA GLY A 287 -4.13 -3.35 0.74
C GLY A 287 -5.63 -3.37 0.47
N ILE A 288 -6.34 -2.30 0.79
CA ILE A 288 -7.79 -2.17 0.60
C ILE A 288 -8.13 -1.13 -0.48
N ALA A 289 -9.30 -1.27 -1.10
CA ALA A 289 -9.69 -0.51 -2.28
C ALA A 289 -9.71 1.01 -2.07
N ILE A 290 -10.13 1.48 -0.90
CA ILE A 290 -10.23 2.91 -0.63
C ILE A 290 -8.88 3.64 -0.73
N MET A 291 -7.76 2.96 -0.43
CA MET A 291 -6.43 3.55 -0.58
C MET A 291 -6.12 3.85 -2.05
N ASP A 292 -6.50 2.94 -2.95
CA ASP A 292 -6.33 3.12 -4.39
C ASP A 292 -7.26 4.22 -4.93
N VAL A 293 -8.52 4.24 -4.44
CA VAL A 293 -9.54 5.24 -4.81
C VAL A 293 -9.13 6.64 -4.39
N ALA A 294 -8.68 6.82 -3.16
CA ALA A 294 -8.22 8.10 -2.63
C ALA A 294 -6.99 8.63 -3.37
N ALA A 295 -6.01 7.75 -3.65
CA ALA A 295 -4.82 8.11 -4.42
C ALA A 295 -5.16 8.48 -5.87
N ALA A 296 -6.05 7.74 -6.53
CA ALA A 296 -6.50 8.04 -7.89
C ALA A 296 -7.27 9.37 -7.95
N LYS A 297 -8.13 9.64 -6.95
CA LYS A 297 -8.86 10.92 -6.84
C LYS A 297 -7.89 12.09 -6.64
N LEU A 298 -6.87 11.93 -5.79
CA LEU A 298 -5.82 12.94 -5.61
C LEU A 298 -5.12 13.27 -6.93
N VAL A 299 -4.74 12.24 -7.70
CA VAL A 299 -4.11 12.44 -9.03
C VAL A 299 -5.06 13.15 -9.97
N TYR A 300 -6.33 12.75 -10.02
CA TYR A 300 -7.34 13.37 -10.88
C TYR A 300 -7.53 14.85 -10.53
N ASP A 301 -7.66 15.19 -9.26
CA ASP A 301 -7.83 16.58 -8.81
C ASP A 301 -6.61 17.45 -9.13
N LEU A 302 -5.41 16.93 -9.00
CA LEU A 302 -4.16 17.61 -9.36
C LEU A 302 -3.99 17.74 -10.90
N TRP A 303 -4.67 16.89 -11.66
CA TRP A 303 -4.65 16.92 -13.11
C TRP A 303 -5.62 17.99 -13.66
N LEU A 304 -6.80 18.15 -13.05
CA LEU A 304 -7.87 19.06 -13.50
C LEU A 304 -7.43 20.53 -13.70
N PRO A 305 -6.78 21.21 -12.75
CA PRO A 305 -6.43 22.63 -12.88
C PRO A 305 -5.45 22.93 -14.02
N LYS A 306 -4.67 21.93 -14.44
CA LYS A 306 -3.71 22.07 -15.56
C LYS A 306 -4.39 21.98 -16.94
N GLN A 307 -5.70 21.72 -16.96
CA GLN A 307 -6.55 21.67 -18.14
C GLN A 307 -7.48 22.92 -18.23
N GLU A 308 -7.28 23.95 -17.41
CA GLU A 308 -8.09 25.19 -17.44
C GLU A 308 -7.99 25.91 -18.78
N GLY A 309 -8.85 25.54 -19.67
CA GLY A 309 -9.21 25.95 -21.02
C GLY A 309 -10.28 25.02 -21.59
N ARG A 310 -10.52 23.85 -20.96
CA ARG A 310 -11.52 22.86 -21.38
C ARG A 310 -12.26 22.31 -20.16
N ARG A 311 -13.15 23.11 -19.56
CA ARG A 311 -14.24 22.53 -18.77
C ARG A 311 -15.21 21.89 -19.76
N PRO A 312 -15.54 20.58 -19.64
CA PRO A 312 -16.76 20.07 -20.27
C PRO A 312 -17.92 20.89 -19.70
N ASP A 313 -18.71 21.48 -20.58
CA ASP A 313 -19.90 22.23 -20.18
C ASP A 313 -20.74 21.38 -19.19
N ALA A 314 -20.97 21.93 -18.01
CA ALA A 314 -21.95 21.37 -17.07
C ALA A 314 -23.28 21.23 -17.81
N PRO A 315 -24.02 20.12 -17.65
CA PRO A 315 -25.29 19.93 -18.36
C PRO A 315 -26.20 21.12 -18.07
N ARG A 316 -26.57 21.87 -19.12
CA ARG A 316 -27.52 22.96 -19.03
C ARG A 316 -28.79 22.46 -18.35
N LYS A 317 -29.10 23.03 -17.19
CA LYS A 317 -30.40 22.82 -16.53
C LYS A 317 -31.49 23.02 -17.57
N ALA A 318 -32.27 21.97 -17.86
CA ALA A 318 -33.44 22.07 -18.68
C ALA A 318 -34.37 23.12 -18.04
N ARG A 319 -34.58 24.23 -18.74
CA ARG A 319 -35.64 25.16 -18.39
C ARG A 319 -36.98 24.45 -18.53
N LYS A 320 -37.78 24.52 -17.48
CA LYS A 320 -39.18 24.07 -17.47
C LYS A 320 -40.00 24.78 -18.55
#